data_549f51be288f7d1f4aa292363eb27cb5
#
_entry.id   549f51be288f7d1f4aa292363eb27cb5
#
_cell.length_a   1.000
_cell.length_b   1.000
_cell.length_c   1.000
_cell.angle_alpha   90.00
_cell.angle_beta   90.00
_cell.angle_gamma   90.00
#
_symmetry.space_group_name_H-M   'P 1'
#
loop_
_entity.id
_entity.type
_entity.pdbx_description
1 polymer ?
#
loop_
_entity_poly.entity_id
_entity_poly.type
_entity_poly.pdbx_seq_one_letter_code
_entity_poly.pdbx_strand_id
1 'polypeptide(L)'
;FSWYFAKKFTDFAGLHMAFFATVLLSFLFIQDTRKSTYELLHTKPVTAIQYICGKVISGFISMLGVLVILNVIFFMLCLKTSLESGFPVTPIDFCVNSLIYIVPNLLMICCVYTITALIFKNPLPAAPILFLHIIYSNMLTMKNDIYYMRPFSIMVRFPGRFFETHVAKMSNINQIILVISSVILVCISVTIWKRRRVH
;
A
#
# COMPACT_ATOMS: atom_id res chain seq x y z
N PHE A 1 9.15 2.65 24.55
CA PHE A 1 10.21 2.98 23.58
C PHE A 1 9.91 2.36 22.23
N SER A 2 9.82 1.03 22.10
CA SER A 2 9.60 0.30 20.83
C SER A 2 8.35 0.73 20.07
N TRP A 3 7.25 1.01 20.75
CA TRP A 3 6.02 1.50 20.17
C TRP A 3 6.18 2.80 19.37
N TYR A 4 6.90 3.78 19.94
CA TYR A 4 7.16 5.05 19.26
C TYR A 4 8.13 4.90 18.10
N PHE A 5 9.14 4.04 18.27
CA PHE A 5 10.07 3.71 17.20
C PHE A 5 9.36 3.02 16.03
N ALA A 6 8.47 2.08 16.32
CA ALA A 6 7.63 1.41 15.32
C ALA A 6 6.68 2.38 14.60
N LYS A 7 6.06 3.33 15.31
CA LYS A 7 5.24 4.38 14.68
C LYS A 7 6.07 5.27 13.76
N LYS A 8 7.27 5.66 14.18
CA LYS A 8 8.17 6.46 13.34
C LYS A 8 8.64 5.67 12.13
N PHE A 9 8.90 4.38 12.31
CA PHE A 9 9.16 3.46 11.20
C PHE A 9 8.01 3.47 10.20
N THR A 10 6.75 3.36 10.61
CA THR A 10 5.60 3.35 9.69
C THR A 10 5.45 4.66 8.93
N ASP A 11 5.78 5.80 9.54
CA ASP A 11 5.77 7.11 8.87
C ASP A 11 6.78 7.16 7.70
N PHE A 12 8.02 6.72 7.93
CA PHE A 12 9.05 6.68 6.90
C PHE A 12 8.83 5.55 5.89
N ALA A 13 8.59 4.33 6.38
CA ALA A 13 8.39 3.17 5.54
C ALA A 13 7.16 3.33 4.62
N GLY A 14 6.08 3.94 5.10
CA GLY A 14 4.89 4.19 4.30
C GLY A 14 5.20 4.99 3.03
N LEU A 15 5.99 6.06 3.13
CA LEU A 15 6.40 6.87 1.99
C LEU A 15 7.28 6.07 1.01
N HIS A 16 8.34 5.44 1.51
CA HIS A 16 9.29 4.71 0.67
C HIS A 16 8.65 3.49 0.02
N MET A 17 7.81 2.77 0.77
CA MET A 17 7.06 1.62 0.25
C MET A 17 6.06 2.02 -0.83
N ALA A 18 5.40 3.18 -0.74
CA ALA A 18 4.50 3.65 -1.78
C ALA A 18 5.24 3.92 -3.10
N PHE A 19 6.42 4.56 -3.05
CA PHE A 19 7.27 4.74 -4.23
C PHE A 19 7.79 3.41 -4.78
N PHE A 20 8.32 2.57 -3.91
CA PHE A 20 8.86 1.27 -4.30
C PHE A 20 7.78 0.37 -4.91
N ALA A 21 6.58 0.35 -4.32
CA ALA A 21 5.43 -0.38 -4.83
C ALA A 21 5.08 0.05 -6.26
N THR A 22 5.09 1.36 -6.54
CA THR A 22 4.80 1.88 -7.87
C THR A 22 5.78 1.34 -8.91
N VAL A 23 7.07 1.31 -8.59
CA VAL A 23 8.12 0.79 -9.49
C VAL A 23 7.99 -0.73 -9.66
N LEU A 24 7.88 -1.48 -8.57
CA LEU A 24 7.83 -2.94 -8.61
C LEU A 24 6.59 -3.46 -9.33
N LEU A 25 5.42 -2.84 -9.09
CA LEU A 25 4.20 -3.19 -9.79
C LEU A 25 4.28 -2.88 -11.28
N SER A 26 5.00 -1.82 -11.70
CA SER A 26 5.26 -1.55 -13.10
C SER A 26 5.92 -2.74 -13.79
N PHE A 27 6.95 -3.32 -13.19
CA PHE A 27 7.63 -4.50 -13.74
C PHE A 27 6.71 -5.72 -13.80
N LEU A 28 5.91 -5.97 -12.77
CA LEU A 28 4.99 -7.10 -12.72
C LEU A 28 3.89 -7.01 -13.79
N PHE A 29 3.39 -5.81 -14.06
CA PHE A 29 2.29 -5.62 -15.00
C PHE A 29 2.74 -5.42 -16.45
N ILE A 30 3.95 -4.90 -16.72
CA ILE A 30 4.49 -4.77 -18.07
C ILE A 30 4.60 -6.13 -18.77
N GLN A 31 4.89 -7.19 -18.04
CA GLN A 31 4.98 -8.53 -18.61
C GLN A 31 3.68 -9.00 -19.26
N ASP A 32 2.51 -8.58 -18.76
CA ASP A 32 1.21 -8.97 -19.30
C ASP A 32 0.81 -8.21 -20.55
N THR A 33 1.39 -7.03 -20.79
CA THR A 33 1.08 -6.20 -21.97
C THR A 33 1.84 -6.64 -23.23
N ARG A 34 2.78 -7.59 -23.10
CA ARG A 34 3.43 -8.20 -24.27
C ARG A 34 2.39 -8.98 -25.08
N LYS A 35 2.33 -8.75 -26.40
CA LYS A 35 1.35 -9.34 -27.30
C LYS A 35 1.16 -10.85 -27.12
N SER A 36 2.25 -11.59 -27.01
CA SER A 36 2.21 -13.07 -26.81
C SER A 36 1.54 -13.48 -25.51
N THR A 37 1.74 -12.73 -24.42
CA THR A 37 1.14 -13.03 -23.11
C THR A 37 -0.35 -12.67 -23.10
N TYR A 38 -0.72 -11.58 -23.74
CA TYR A 38 -2.12 -11.15 -23.85
C TYR A 38 -2.96 -12.16 -24.63
N GLU A 39 -2.48 -12.64 -25.78
CA GLU A 39 -3.15 -13.69 -26.59
C GLU A 39 -3.30 -15.01 -25.80
N LEU A 40 -2.23 -15.45 -25.12
CA LEU A 40 -2.25 -16.64 -24.26
C LEU A 40 -3.28 -16.53 -23.11
N LEU A 41 -3.44 -15.36 -22.51
CA LEU A 41 -4.42 -15.14 -21.45
C LEU A 41 -5.87 -15.21 -21.94
N HIS A 42 -6.13 -14.86 -23.20
CA HIS A 42 -7.46 -14.93 -23.80
C HIS A 42 -7.83 -16.32 -24.28
N THR A 43 -6.84 -17.13 -24.63
CA THR A 43 -7.06 -18.54 -25.07
C THR A 43 -7.17 -19.52 -23.91
N LYS A 44 -6.64 -19.19 -22.73
CA LYS A 44 -6.75 -20.05 -21.54
C LYS A 44 -8.12 -19.90 -20.84
N PRO A 45 -8.69 -21.00 -20.31
CA PRO A 45 -9.96 -20.98 -19.56
C PRO A 45 -9.78 -20.39 -18.13
N VAL A 46 -9.20 -19.18 -18.03
CA VAL A 46 -9.02 -18.51 -16.75
C VAL A 46 -10.21 -17.59 -16.49
N THR A 47 -10.84 -17.72 -15.33
CA THR A 47 -11.95 -16.85 -14.95
C THR A 47 -11.45 -15.42 -14.63
N ALA A 48 -12.31 -14.42 -14.83
CA ALA A 48 -11.98 -13.02 -14.53
C ALA A 48 -11.54 -12.83 -13.06
N ILE A 49 -12.19 -13.56 -12.15
CA ILE A 49 -11.89 -13.49 -10.72
C ILE A 49 -10.49 -14.06 -10.47
N GLN A 50 -10.17 -15.23 -11.01
CA GLN A 50 -8.85 -15.86 -10.83
C GLN A 50 -7.73 -14.96 -11.36
N TYR A 51 -7.92 -14.34 -12.53
CA TYR A 51 -6.91 -13.45 -13.10
C TYR A 51 -6.71 -12.19 -12.24
N ILE A 52 -7.78 -11.46 -11.92
CA ILE A 52 -7.69 -10.20 -11.18
C ILE A 52 -7.20 -10.42 -9.74
N CYS A 53 -7.81 -11.37 -9.03
CA CYS A 53 -7.38 -11.68 -7.66
C CYS A 53 -5.94 -12.22 -7.64
N GLY A 54 -5.57 -13.08 -8.58
CA GLY A 54 -4.20 -13.56 -8.71
C GLY A 54 -3.18 -12.43 -8.88
N LYS A 55 -3.50 -11.43 -9.71
CA LYS A 55 -2.64 -10.26 -9.90
C LYS A 55 -2.52 -9.39 -8.65
N VAL A 56 -3.64 -9.04 -8.03
CA VAL A 56 -3.64 -8.24 -6.80
C VAL A 56 -2.89 -8.97 -5.70
N ILE A 57 -3.16 -10.26 -5.50
CA ILE A 57 -2.53 -11.07 -4.46
C ILE A 57 -1.02 -11.21 -4.72
N SER A 58 -0.59 -11.49 -5.95
CA SER A 58 0.84 -11.65 -6.25
C SER A 58 1.61 -10.35 -6.03
N GLY A 59 1.07 -9.21 -6.48
CA GLY A 59 1.65 -7.90 -6.21
C GLY A 59 1.70 -7.57 -4.71
N PHE A 60 0.63 -7.86 -4.00
CA PHE A 60 0.52 -7.63 -2.57
C PHE A 60 1.50 -8.50 -1.76
N ILE A 61 1.62 -9.80 -2.06
CA ILE A 61 2.57 -10.71 -1.41
C ILE A 61 4.02 -10.24 -1.65
N SER A 62 4.34 -9.81 -2.86
CA SER A 62 5.67 -9.28 -3.17
C SER A 62 6.00 -8.04 -2.31
N MET A 63 5.03 -7.13 -2.13
CA MET A 63 5.19 -5.97 -1.25
C MET A 63 5.32 -6.36 0.22
N LEU A 64 4.52 -7.32 0.67
CA LEU A 64 4.62 -7.83 2.05
C LEU A 64 5.99 -8.44 2.32
N GLY A 65 6.59 -9.16 1.37
CA GLY A 65 7.94 -9.70 1.50
C GLY A 65 8.97 -8.59 1.78
N VAL A 66 8.92 -7.51 1.00
CA VAL A 66 9.80 -6.35 1.23
C VAL A 66 9.52 -5.68 2.59
N LEU A 67 8.25 -5.53 2.95
CA LEU A 67 7.86 -4.95 4.24
C LEU A 67 8.40 -5.77 5.41
N VAL A 68 8.36 -7.10 5.34
CA VAL A 68 8.91 -7.98 6.39
C VAL A 68 10.41 -7.77 6.53
N ILE A 69 11.15 -7.71 5.42
CA ILE A 69 12.60 -7.45 5.46
C ILE A 69 12.90 -6.11 6.13
N LEU A 70 12.18 -5.05 5.75
CA LEU A 70 12.33 -3.73 6.36
C LEU A 70 12.00 -3.72 7.86
N ASN A 71 10.92 -4.42 8.26
CA ASN A 71 10.58 -4.56 9.69
C ASN A 71 11.71 -5.21 10.48
N VAL A 72 12.31 -6.28 9.96
CA VAL A 72 13.44 -6.96 10.61
C VAL A 72 14.64 -6.02 10.75
N ILE A 73 15.00 -5.30 9.68
CA ILE A 73 16.14 -4.35 9.71
C ILE A 73 15.90 -3.26 10.76
N PHE A 74 14.73 -2.62 10.75
CA PHE A 74 14.43 -1.54 11.69
C PHE A 74 14.25 -2.04 13.12
N PHE A 75 13.76 -3.26 13.32
CA PHE A 75 13.72 -3.90 14.62
C PHE A 75 15.13 -4.12 15.18
N MET A 76 16.08 -4.59 14.36
CA MET A 76 17.47 -4.75 14.75
C MET A 76 18.15 -3.42 15.12
N LEU A 77 17.84 -2.35 14.37
CA LEU A 77 18.31 -1.00 14.73
C LEU A 77 17.74 -0.54 16.07
N CYS A 78 16.45 -0.78 16.31
CA CYS A 78 15.79 -0.47 17.57
C CYS A 78 16.41 -1.24 18.75
N LEU A 79 16.73 -2.53 18.55
CA LEU A 79 17.42 -3.36 19.55
C LEU A 79 18.80 -2.80 19.89
N LYS A 80 19.58 -2.42 18.90
CA LYS A 80 20.89 -1.81 19.12
C LYS A 80 20.79 -0.56 20.00
N THR A 81 19.87 0.35 19.67
CA THR A 81 19.64 1.58 20.45
C THR A 81 19.13 1.27 21.87
N SER A 82 18.32 0.22 22.01
CA SER A 82 17.79 -0.24 23.29
C SER A 82 18.89 -0.77 24.21
N LEU A 83 19.83 -1.55 23.69
CA LEU A 83 20.97 -2.06 24.47
C LEU A 83 21.82 -0.93 25.05
N GLU A 84 21.94 0.19 24.32
CA GLU A 84 22.65 1.38 24.80
C GLU A 84 21.86 2.17 25.86
N SER A 85 20.54 2.12 25.81
CA SER A 85 19.63 2.96 26.62
C SER A 85 18.89 2.21 27.72
N GLY A 86 18.94 0.87 27.76
CA GLY A 86 18.31 0.03 28.80
C GLY A 86 16.78 -0.08 28.72
N PHE A 87 16.16 0.33 27.59
CA PHE A 87 14.71 0.27 27.41
C PHE A 87 14.24 -1.09 26.86
N PRO A 88 13.10 -1.64 27.33
CA PRO A 88 12.55 -2.87 26.78
C PRO A 88 12.05 -2.68 25.34
N VAL A 89 12.28 -3.68 24.48
CA VAL A 89 11.83 -3.70 23.08
C VAL A 89 11.02 -4.95 22.81
N THR A 90 9.85 -4.77 22.17
CA THR A 90 8.96 -5.85 21.77
C THR A 90 8.81 -5.90 20.25
N PRO A 91 9.04 -7.06 19.57
CA PRO A 91 8.88 -7.17 18.12
C PRO A 91 7.42 -7.01 17.70
N ILE A 92 6.48 -7.30 18.58
CA ILE A 92 5.03 -7.18 18.32
C ILE A 92 4.65 -5.75 17.94
N ASP A 93 5.29 -4.73 18.53
CA ASP A 93 5.02 -3.33 18.21
C ASP A 93 5.24 -3.00 16.72
N PHE A 94 6.29 -3.56 16.12
CA PHE A 94 6.59 -3.39 14.71
C PHE A 94 5.58 -4.10 13.82
N CYS A 95 5.23 -5.34 14.17
CA CYS A 95 4.24 -6.12 13.42
C CYS A 95 2.86 -5.45 13.44
N VAL A 96 2.38 -5.04 14.62
CA VAL A 96 1.06 -4.42 14.79
C VAL A 96 0.99 -3.08 14.08
N ASN A 97 1.98 -2.21 14.24
CA ASN A 97 1.98 -0.91 13.56
C ASN A 97 2.06 -1.06 12.04
N SER A 98 2.88 -1.97 11.52
CA SER A 98 2.96 -2.24 10.08
C SER A 98 1.65 -2.81 9.53
N LEU A 99 1.01 -3.74 10.25
CA LEU A 99 -0.26 -4.34 9.85
C LEU A 99 -1.39 -3.30 9.78
N ILE A 100 -1.44 -2.39 10.75
CA ILE A 100 -2.49 -1.38 10.82
C ILE A 100 -2.25 -0.25 9.81
N TYR A 101 -1.01 0.25 9.68
CA TYR A 101 -0.72 1.51 9.00
C TYR A 101 -0.06 1.38 7.63
N ILE A 102 0.54 0.22 7.29
CA ILE A 102 1.19 0.03 5.98
C ILE A 102 0.41 -0.94 5.11
N VAL A 103 -0.03 -2.06 5.64
CA VAL A 103 -0.65 -3.14 4.86
C VAL A 103 -1.89 -2.68 4.08
N PRO A 104 -2.86 -1.92 4.65
CA PRO A 104 -3.99 -1.41 3.89
C PRO A 104 -3.59 -0.45 2.75
N ASN A 105 -2.54 0.34 2.97
CA ASN A 105 -2.01 1.25 1.96
C ASN A 105 -1.46 0.47 0.75
N LEU A 106 -0.66 -0.58 1.00
CA LEU A 106 -0.11 -1.43 -0.05
C LEU A 106 -1.21 -2.15 -0.83
N LEU A 107 -2.24 -2.63 -0.15
CA LEU A 107 -3.40 -3.25 -0.79
C LEU A 107 -4.09 -2.26 -1.74
N MET A 108 -4.35 -1.04 -1.28
CA MET A 108 -4.96 0.02 -2.10
C MET A 108 -4.09 0.36 -3.32
N ILE A 109 -2.78 0.47 -3.16
CA ILE A 109 -1.84 0.72 -4.27
C ILE A 109 -1.94 -0.40 -5.31
N CYS A 110 -1.94 -1.68 -4.90
CA CYS A 110 -2.10 -2.81 -5.80
C CYS A 110 -3.43 -2.75 -6.57
N CYS A 111 -4.53 -2.38 -5.90
CA CYS A 111 -5.85 -2.28 -6.53
C CYS A 111 -5.91 -1.12 -7.52
N VAL A 112 -5.39 0.06 -7.17
CA VAL A 112 -5.32 1.22 -8.08
C VAL A 112 -4.46 0.89 -9.30
N TYR A 113 -3.33 0.20 -9.09
CA TYR A 113 -2.48 -0.24 -10.20
C TYR A 113 -3.22 -1.18 -11.15
N THR A 114 -3.90 -2.18 -10.60
CA THR A 114 -4.65 -3.18 -11.38
C THR A 114 -5.77 -2.53 -12.20
N ILE A 115 -6.60 -1.69 -11.59
CA ILE A 115 -7.71 -1.04 -12.31
C ILE A 115 -7.21 -0.10 -13.40
N THR A 116 -6.14 0.66 -13.11
CA THR A 116 -5.54 1.59 -14.09
C THR A 116 -4.96 0.82 -15.27
N ALA A 117 -4.21 -0.25 -15.03
CA ALA A 117 -3.69 -1.11 -16.08
C ALA A 117 -4.80 -1.71 -16.95
N LEU A 118 -5.93 -2.06 -16.35
CA LEU A 118 -7.10 -2.52 -17.09
C LEU A 118 -7.74 -1.41 -17.93
N ILE A 119 -7.98 -0.22 -17.38
CA ILE A 119 -8.64 0.88 -18.09
C ILE A 119 -7.84 1.30 -19.31
N PHE A 120 -6.55 1.50 -19.14
CA PHE A 120 -5.68 2.02 -20.21
C PHE A 120 -5.09 0.91 -21.12
N LYS A 121 -5.32 -0.36 -20.83
CA LYS A 121 -4.65 -1.51 -21.49
C LYS A 121 -3.12 -1.41 -21.42
N ASN A 122 -2.59 -0.61 -20.51
CA ASN A 122 -1.19 -0.33 -20.31
C ASN A 122 -0.95 0.01 -18.82
N PRO A 123 0.03 -0.59 -18.15
CA PRO A 123 0.33 -0.29 -16.76
C PRO A 123 1.03 1.07 -16.55
N LEU A 124 1.67 1.63 -17.58
CA LEU A 124 2.46 2.86 -17.46
C LEU A 124 1.68 4.06 -16.88
N PRO A 125 0.41 4.33 -17.23
CA PRO A 125 -0.36 5.44 -16.66
C PRO A 125 -0.63 5.30 -15.16
N ALA A 126 -0.49 4.10 -14.59
CA ALA A 126 -0.68 3.91 -13.15
C ALA A 126 0.41 4.62 -12.33
N ALA A 127 1.65 4.70 -12.83
CA ALA A 127 2.76 5.33 -12.13
C ALA A 127 2.51 6.83 -11.85
N PRO A 128 2.18 7.68 -12.83
CA PRO A 128 1.89 9.09 -12.56
C PRO A 128 0.62 9.28 -11.71
N ILE A 129 -0.40 8.46 -11.86
CA ILE A 129 -1.62 8.52 -11.02
C ILE A 129 -1.27 8.23 -9.55
N LEU A 130 -0.51 7.18 -9.29
CA LEU A 130 -0.06 6.87 -7.93
C LEU A 130 0.89 7.93 -7.38
N PHE A 131 1.75 8.50 -8.22
CA PHE A 131 2.63 9.59 -7.81
C PHE A 131 1.82 10.83 -7.33
N LEU A 132 0.80 11.23 -8.09
CA LEU A 132 -0.12 12.29 -7.66
C LEU A 132 -0.87 11.92 -6.38
N HIS A 133 -1.26 10.65 -6.23
CA HIS A 133 -1.91 10.18 -5.01
C HIS A 133 -0.97 10.19 -3.80
N ILE A 134 0.32 9.88 -3.99
CA ILE A 134 1.36 10.03 -2.96
C ILE A 134 1.50 11.49 -2.53
N ILE A 135 1.58 12.42 -3.49
CA ILE A 135 1.65 13.86 -3.20
C ILE A 135 0.41 14.30 -2.41
N TYR A 136 -0.79 13.92 -2.88
CA TYR A 136 -2.04 14.21 -2.17
C TYR A 136 -2.04 13.67 -0.73
N SER A 137 -1.55 12.45 -0.53
CA SER A 137 -1.50 11.79 0.76
C SER A 137 -0.49 12.43 1.72
N ASN A 138 0.58 13.01 1.18
CA ASN A 138 1.61 13.69 1.98
C ASN A 138 1.18 15.09 2.44
N MET A 139 0.15 15.66 1.84
CA MET A 139 -0.36 16.98 2.21
C MET A 139 -1.25 16.87 3.44
N LEU A 140 -0.71 17.20 4.61
CA LEU A 140 -1.49 17.37 5.83
C LEU A 140 -2.23 18.70 5.78
N THR A 141 -3.48 18.69 6.21
CA THR A 141 -4.25 19.93 6.42
C THR A 141 -4.16 20.34 7.88
N MET A 142 -3.84 21.59 8.13
CA MET A 142 -3.78 22.15 9.47
C MET A 142 -5.03 23.01 9.70
N LYS A 143 -5.75 22.73 10.77
CA LYS A 143 -6.92 23.53 11.19
C LYS A 143 -6.89 23.67 12.72
N ASN A 144 -6.90 24.92 13.21
CA ASN A 144 -6.82 25.23 14.65
C ASN A 144 -5.63 24.55 15.34
N ASP A 145 -4.45 24.64 14.74
CA ASP A 145 -3.20 24.00 15.21
C ASP A 145 -3.22 22.47 15.33
N ILE A 146 -4.26 21.82 14.79
CA ILE A 146 -4.39 20.37 14.74
C ILE A 146 -4.15 19.88 13.31
N TYR A 147 -3.33 18.83 13.17
CA TYR A 147 -3.07 18.19 11.89
C TYR A 147 -4.15 17.18 11.56
N TYR A 148 -4.75 17.31 10.39
CA TYR A 148 -5.74 16.38 9.87
C TYR A 148 -5.17 15.61 8.69
N MET A 149 -5.31 14.29 8.73
CA MET A 149 -5.00 13.43 7.59
C MET A 149 -6.13 13.52 6.56
N ARG A 150 -5.77 13.60 5.28
CA ARG A 150 -6.76 13.60 4.19
C ARG A 150 -7.41 12.23 4.04
N PRO A 151 -8.70 12.15 3.68
CA PRO A 151 -9.35 10.87 3.39
C PRO A 151 -8.70 10.20 2.17
N PHE A 152 -8.74 8.88 2.13
CA PHE A 152 -8.10 8.05 1.11
C PHE A 152 -6.57 8.20 1.00
N SER A 153 -5.92 8.73 2.01
CA SER A 153 -4.45 8.78 2.03
C SER A 153 -3.86 7.37 2.04
N ILE A 154 -2.97 7.09 1.08
CA ILE A 154 -2.21 5.83 0.99
C ILE A 154 -0.91 5.86 1.80
N MET A 155 -0.73 6.86 2.60
CA MET A 155 0.37 7.00 3.56
C MET A 155 -0.18 7.53 4.86
N VAL A 156 0.31 6.98 5.96
CA VAL A 156 0.05 7.52 7.28
C VAL A 156 1.21 8.42 7.67
N ARG A 157 0.89 9.65 8.07
CA ARG A 157 1.87 10.61 8.56
C ARG A 157 1.60 10.91 10.03
N PHE A 158 2.63 10.76 10.85
CA PHE A 158 2.61 11.16 12.24
C PHE A 158 3.50 12.39 12.40
N PRO A 159 2.93 13.62 12.34
CA PRO A 159 3.69 14.83 12.61
C PRO A 159 4.28 14.77 14.01
N GLY A 160 5.35 15.52 14.28
CA GLY A 160 6.21 15.39 15.47
C GLY A 160 5.53 15.36 16.85
N ARG A 161 4.24 15.66 16.93
CA ARG A 161 3.39 15.50 18.13
C ARG A 161 2.70 14.14 18.10
N PHE A 162 3.43 13.10 18.45
CA PHE A 162 2.95 11.70 18.48
C PHE A 162 1.78 11.43 19.43
N PHE A 163 1.48 12.35 20.30
CA PHE A 163 0.49 12.20 21.37
C PHE A 163 -0.88 12.70 21.00
N GLU A 164 -1.07 13.23 19.79
CA GLU A 164 -2.39 13.67 19.34
C GLU A 164 -3.26 12.44 19.05
N THR A 165 -4.10 12.08 20.01
CA THR A 165 -5.08 11.01 19.91
C THR A 165 -6.00 11.16 18.70
N HIS A 166 -6.19 12.39 18.24
CA HIS A 166 -7.00 12.73 17.08
C HIS A 166 -6.41 12.22 15.76
N VAL A 167 -5.10 12.38 15.54
CA VAL A 167 -4.43 11.87 14.32
C VAL A 167 -4.50 10.35 14.26
N ALA A 168 -4.31 9.67 15.38
CA ALA A 168 -4.41 8.21 15.43
C ALA A 168 -5.82 7.72 15.10
N LYS A 169 -6.86 8.38 15.61
CA LYS A 169 -8.26 8.04 15.32
C LYS A 169 -8.60 8.22 13.83
N MET A 170 -8.23 9.35 13.25
CA MET A 170 -8.44 9.62 11.82
C MET A 170 -7.66 8.64 10.94
N SER A 171 -6.44 8.28 11.34
CA SER A 171 -5.64 7.29 10.65
C SER A 171 -6.35 5.93 10.61
N ASN A 172 -6.85 5.45 11.73
CA ASN A 172 -7.55 4.16 11.80
C ASN A 172 -8.82 4.16 10.91
N ILE A 173 -9.61 5.23 10.94
CA ILE A 173 -10.78 5.38 10.06
C ILE A 173 -10.36 5.33 8.60
N ASN A 174 -9.29 6.05 8.23
CA ASN A 174 -8.78 6.03 6.87
C ASN A 174 -8.34 4.62 6.43
N GLN A 175 -7.71 3.84 7.31
CA GLN A 175 -7.30 2.47 6.99
C GLN A 175 -8.49 1.56 6.68
N ILE A 176 -9.59 1.71 7.44
CA ILE A 176 -10.84 0.98 7.17
C ILE A 176 -11.41 1.38 5.80
N ILE A 177 -11.45 2.70 5.52
CA ILE A 177 -11.90 3.22 4.22
C ILE A 177 -11.06 2.64 3.07
N LEU A 178 -9.74 2.56 3.22
CA LEU A 178 -8.84 2.01 2.19
C LEU A 178 -9.12 0.52 1.94
N VAL A 179 -9.35 -0.28 2.98
CA VAL A 179 -9.68 -1.70 2.82
C VAL A 179 -11.00 -1.87 2.08
N ILE A 180 -12.06 -1.13 2.48
CA ILE A 180 -13.36 -1.18 1.81
C ILE A 180 -13.23 -0.75 0.35
N SER A 181 -12.52 0.35 0.09
CA SER A 181 -12.30 0.85 -1.27
C SER A 181 -11.51 -0.14 -2.12
N SER A 182 -10.54 -0.84 -1.55
CA SER A 182 -9.78 -1.88 -2.25
C SER A 182 -10.67 -3.03 -2.71
N VAL A 183 -11.60 -3.49 -1.86
CA VAL A 183 -12.57 -4.52 -2.24
C VAL A 183 -13.46 -4.05 -3.38
N ILE A 184 -13.96 -2.81 -3.31
CA ILE A 184 -14.78 -2.22 -4.38
C ILE A 184 -14.00 -2.15 -5.69
N LEU A 185 -12.73 -1.70 -5.66
CA LEU A 185 -11.88 -1.63 -6.84
C LEU A 185 -11.62 -3.01 -7.47
N VAL A 186 -11.44 -4.06 -6.67
CA VAL A 186 -11.31 -5.43 -7.18
C VAL A 186 -12.60 -5.86 -7.88
N CYS A 187 -13.77 -5.62 -7.29
CA CYS A 187 -15.08 -5.94 -7.90
C CYS A 187 -15.28 -5.22 -9.24
N ILE A 188 -14.94 -3.92 -9.30
CA ILE A 188 -14.99 -3.13 -10.53
C ILE A 188 -14.02 -3.70 -11.57
N SER A 189 -12.80 -4.04 -11.18
CA SER A 189 -11.79 -4.63 -12.06
C SER A 189 -12.24 -5.95 -12.68
N VAL A 190 -12.86 -6.83 -11.88
CA VAL A 190 -13.45 -8.08 -12.36
C VAL A 190 -14.56 -7.82 -13.39
N THR A 191 -15.40 -6.81 -13.15
CA THR A 191 -16.50 -6.44 -14.05
C THR A 191 -15.97 -5.89 -15.37
N ILE A 192 -14.96 -5.02 -15.33
CA ILE A 192 -14.30 -4.48 -16.53
C ILE A 192 -13.67 -5.62 -17.35
N TRP A 193 -12.96 -6.54 -16.70
CA TRP A 193 -12.34 -7.68 -17.39
C TRP A 193 -13.38 -8.58 -18.07
N LYS A 194 -14.48 -8.91 -17.37
CA LYS A 194 -15.58 -9.71 -17.96
C LYS A 194 -16.14 -9.07 -19.22
N ARG A 195 -16.44 -7.76 -19.19
CA ARG A 195 -16.99 -7.04 -20.36
C ARG A 195 -16.04 -7.05 -21.55
N ARG A 196 -14.73 -6.97 -21.31
CA ARG A 196 -13.72 -6.94 -22.37
C ARG A 196 -13.48 -8.31 -23.04
N ARG A 197 -13.79 -9.39 -22.34
CA ARG A 197 -13.64 -10.74 -22.89
C ARG A 197 -14.79 -11.14 -23.82
N VAL A 198 -15.91 -10.45 -23.73
CA VAL A 198 -17.12 -10.70 -24.55
C VAL A 198 -17.06 -9.96 -25.90
N HIS A 199 -16.21 -8.96 -26.01
CA HIS A 199 -15.96 -8.18 -27.22
C HIS A 199 -14.54 -8.43 -27.75
#